data_f3991c00708ffa32a5a591ac01e77919
#
_entry.id   f3991c00708ffa32a5a591ac01e77919
#
_cell.length_a   1.000
_cell.length_b   1.000
_cell.length_c   1.000
_cell.angle_alpha   90.00
_cell.angle_beta   90.00
_cell.angle_gamma   90.00
#
_symmetry.space_group_name_H-M   'P 1'
#
loop_
_entity.id
_entity.type
_entity.pdbx_description
1 polymer ?
#
loop_
_entity_poly.entity_id
_entity_poly.type
_entity_poly.pdbx_seq_one_letter_code
_entity_poly.pdbx_strand_id
1 'polypeptide(L)'
;MEIVTKSVLEAAAQPEDGFAIRDRDVVAMTEAIVARAQGNYASVDDIAADVKEKLGGETVGVIFPILSRNRFAVCLRGIAKGAKKIVLMLSYPSDEVGNHLIDPDVMDEKGVDPYRDVLTLEKYRELFGYTVHPFTGVDYVAYYMDLIRDCGAETEVIFANDAKAILPYTKNVINCDIHTRKRTKRRLIAAGAEKVFSLDEILTCLLYTSPSPRDTR
;
A
#
# COMPACT_ATOMS: atom_id res chain seq x y z
N MET A 1 20.93 -13.19 15.02
CA MET A 1 20.98 -12.90 16.47
C MET A 1 22.35 -12.38 16.91
N GLU A 2 23.45 -13.04 16.59
CA GLU A 2 24.82 -12.60 16.97
C GLU A 2 25.13 -11.13 16.64
N ILE A 3 24.83 -10.70 15.39
CA ILE A 3 25.09 -9.31 14.96
C ILE A 3 24.37 -8.31 15.87
N VAL A 4 23.10 -8.57 16.19
CA VAL A 4 22.32 -7.66 17.04
C VAL A 4 22.84 -7.63 18.46
N THR A 5 23.12 -8.80 19.04
CA THR A 5 23.70 -8.89 20.38
C THR A 5 25.01 -8.11 20.45
N LYS A 6 25.90 -8.33 19.48
CA LYS A 6 27.18 -7.63 19.39
C LYS A 6 27.00 -6.11 19.26
N SER A 7 26.14 -5.66 18.35
CA SER A 7 25.88 -4.23 18.14
C SER A 7 25.29 -3.54 19.36
N VAL A 8 24.38 -4.21 20.08
CA VAL A 8 23.79 -3.65 21.32
C VAL A 8 24.84 -3.54 22.42
N LEU A 9 25.68 -4.57 22.60
CA LEU A 9 26.75 -4.55 23.60
C LEU A 9 27.83 -3.52 23.29
N GLU A 10 28.23 -3.40 22.02
CA GLU A 10 29.17 -2.39 21.55
C GLU A 10 28.62 -0.96 21.74
N ALA A 11 27.35 -0.73 21.43
CA ALA A 11 26.71 0.56 21.65
C ALA A 11 26.59 0.90 23.15
N ALA A 12 26.24 -0.06 23.99
CA ALA A 12 26.15 0.14 25.42
C ALA A 12 27.51 0.49 26.06
N ALA A 13 28.60 -0.01 25.51
CA ALA A 13 29.96 0.20 26.00
C ALA A 13 30.61 1.51 25.51
N GLN A 14 29.94 2.35 24.72
CA GLN A 14 30.51 3.61 24.20
C GLN A 14 30.79 4.59 25.37
N PRO A 15 31.94 5.28 25.37
CA PRO A 15 32.30 6.16 26.50
C PRO A 15 31.43 7.42 26.64
N GLU A 16 30.94 7.95 25.52
CA GLU A 16 30.20 9.21 25.49
C GLU A 16 28.66 9.02 25.43
N ASP A 17 28.21 8.01 24.66
CA ASP A 17 26.78 7.77 24.38
C ASP A 17 26.32 6.39 24.87
N GLY A 18 27.10 5.72 25.70
CA GLY A 18 26.77 4.40 26.23
C GLY A 18 25.56 4.40 27.17
N PHE A 19 24.89 3.28 27.24
CA PHE A 19 23.72 3.08 28.10
C PHE A 19 23.85 1.80 28.93
N ALA A 20 23.26 1.80 30.12
CA ALA A 20 23.21 0.62 30.95
C ALA A 20 22.07 -0.31 30.55
N ILE A 21 22.36 -1.56 30.20
CA ILE A 21 21.36 -2.60 29.99
C ILE A 21 20.82 -3.03 31.35
N ARG A 22 19.51 -2.99 31.50
CA ARG A 22 18.78 -3.29 32.75
C ARG A 22 17.93 -4.54 32.61
N ASP A 23 17.56 -5.14 33.72
CA ASP A 23 16.56 -6.21 33.73
C ASP A 23 15.25 -5.72 33.12
N ARG A 24 14.70 -6.53 32.25
CA ARG A 24 13.45 -6.29 31.48
C ARG A 24 13.57 -5.28 30.35
N ASP A 25 14.74 -4.83 29.96
CA ASP A 25 14.93 -4.09 28.73
C ASP A 25 14.54 -4.95 27.53
N VAL A 26 13.86 -4.34 26.54
CA VAL A 26 13.39 -5.01 25.35
C VAL A 26 14.15 -4.49 24.15
N VAL A 27 14.82 -5.40 23.44
CA VAL A 27 15.45 -5.10 22.16
C VAL A 27 14.47 -5.46 21.04
N ALA A 28 14.00 -4.45 20.31
CA ALA A 28 13.08 -4.63 19.17
C ALA A 28 13.84 -4.50 17.85
N MET A 29 13.64 -5.47 16.96
CA MET A 29 14.16 -5.43 15.59
C MET A 29 13.01 -5.34 14.59
N THR A 30 13.18 -4.52 13.55
CA THR A 30 12.20 -4.45 12.46
C THR A 30 12.40 -5.61 11.49
N GLU A 31 11.32 -6.07 10.87
CA GLU A 31 11.35 -7.09 9.82
C GLU A 31 12.27 -6.67 8.67
N ALA A 32 12.34 -5.38 8.34
CA ALA A 32 13.20 -4.85 7.28
C ALA A 32 14.69 -5.12 7.53
N ILE A 33 15.17 -5.02 8.79
CA ILE A 33 16.55 -5.33 9.14
C ILE A 33 16.81 -6.83 8.97
N VAL A 34 15.89 -7.67 9.43
CA VAL A 34 16.00 -9.13 9.30
C VAL A 34 16.02 -9.54 7.84
N ALA A 35 15.08 -9.04 7.02
CA ALA A 35 15.01 -9.32 5.59
C ALA A 35 16.31 -8.92 4.86
N ARG A 36 16.85 -7.74 5.16
CA ARG A 36 18.14 -7.29 4.60
C ARG A 36 19.30 -8.18 4.99
N ALA A 37 19.37 -8.59 6.27
CA ALA A 37 20.41 -9.49 6.76
C ALA A 37 20.34 -10.90 6.12
N GLN A 38 19.15 -11.32 5.71
CA GLN A 38 18.90 -12.58 5.02
C GLN A 38 19.05 -12.47 3.49
N GLY A 39 19.32 -11.27 2.95
CA GLY A 39 19.36 -11.04 1.52
C GLY A 39 18.00 -11.17 0.81
N ASN A 40 16.89 -11.02 1.54
CA ASN A 40 15.54 -11.11 1.00
C ASN A 40 15.18 -9.79 0.29
N TYR A 41 15.48 -9.74 -0.99
CA TYR A 41 15.15 -8.62 -1.87
C TYR A 41 14.22 -9.10 -2.98
N ALA A 42 13.29 -8.24 -3.36
CA ALA A 42 12.48 -8.40 -4.55
C ALA A 42 12.68 -7.18 -5.46
N SER A 43 12.81 -7.42 -6.74
CA SER A 43 12.81 -6.37 -7.74
C SER A 43 11.38 -5.97 -8.12
N VAL A 44 11.24 -4.82 -8.75
CA VAL A 44 9.98 -4.38 -9.36
C VAL A 44 9.49 -5.38 -10.42
N ASP A 45 10.42 -6.05 -11.12
CA ASP A 45 10.09 -7.05 -12.14
C ASP A 45 9.61 -8.36 -11.53
N ASP A 46 10.09 -8.75 -10.35
CA ASP A 46 9.55 -9.90 -9.61
C ASP A 46 8.10 -9.66 -9.18
N ILE A 47 7.80 -8.46 -8.70
CA ILE A 47 6.41 -8.04 -8.38
C ILE A 47 5.54 -8.12 -9.63
N ALA A 48 6.02 -7.60 -10.76
CA ALA A 48 5.29 -7.61 -12.01
C ALA A 48 4.99 -9.02 -12.51
N ALA A 49 5.95 -9.93 -12.41
CA ALA A 49 5.78 -11.33 -12.80
C ALA A 49 4.71 -12.04 -11.95
N ASP A 50 4.77 -11.88 -10.63
CA ASP A 50 3.81 -12.48 -9.69
C ASP A 50 2.39 -11.90 -9.87
N VAL A 51 2.27 -10.59 -10.06
CA VAL A 51 0.98 -9.93 -10.35
C VAL A 51 0.38 -10.44 -11.66
N LYS A 52 1.20 -10.56 -12.70
CA LYS A 52 0.75 -11.09 -14.00
C LYS A 52 0.29 -12.55 -13.90
N GLU A 53 1.03 -13.38 -13.18
CA GLU A 53 0.67 -14.78 -12.94
C GLU A 53 -0.65 -14.89 -12.17
N LYS A 54 -0.78 -14.19 -11.06
CA LYS A 54 -1.95 -14.26 -10.17
C LYS A 54 -3.20 -13.63 -10.77
N LEU A 55 -3.07 -12.48 -11.44
CA LEU A 55 -4.21 -11.65 -11.89
C LEU A 55 -4.41 -11.68 -13.41
N GLY A 56 -3.54 -12.32 -14.18
CA GLY A 56 -3.69 -12.53 -15.61
C GLY A 56 -3.25 -11.36 -16.50
N GLY A 57 -2.68 -10.30 -15.93
CA GLY A 57 -2.05 -9.20 -16.69
C GLY A 57 -2.99 -8.24 -17.43
N GLU A 58 -4.29 -8.35 -17.23
CA GLU A 58 -5.29 -7.47 -17.87
C GLU A 58 -5.59 -6.24 -16.98
N THR A 59 -6.85 -5.98 -16.66
CA THR A 59 -7.25 -4.87 -15.78
C THR A 59 -7.18 -5.30 -14.31
N VAL A 60 -6.42 -4.57 -13.51
CA VAL A 60 -6.26 -4.80 -12.07
C VAL A 60 -6.76 -3.60 -11.28
N GLY A 61 -7.65 -3.86 -10.33
CA GLY A 61 -8.08 -2.87 -9.34
C GLY A 61 -7.08 -2.83 -8.18
N VAL A 62 -6.59 -1.66 -7.85
CA VAL A 62 -5.73 -1.43 -6.69
C VAL A 62 -6.49 -0.54 -5.73
N ILE A 63 -6.87 -1.10 -4.57
CA ILE A 63 -7.74 -0.40 -3.63
C ILE A 63 -7.04 -0.04 -2.33
N PHE A 64 -7.36 1.14 -1.81
CA PHE A 64 -6.93 1.66 -0.50
C PHE A 64 -5.42 1.68 -0.26
N PRO A 65 -4.61 2.08 -1.25
CA PRO A 65 -3.19 2.25 -1.01
C PRO A 65 -2.92 3.46 -0.12
N ILE A 66 -1.85 3.37 0.66
CA ILE A 66 -1.34 4.54 1.39
C ILE A 66 -0.65 5.52 0.42
N LEU A 67 -0.73 6.80 0.73
CA LEU A 67 -0.11 7.88 -0.04
C LEU A 67 1.38 8.00 0.34
N SER A 68 2.24 7.21 -0.28
CA SER A 68 3.65 7.13 0.08
C SER A 68 4.58 6.95 -1.12
N ARG A 69 5.52 7.89 -1.28
CA ARG A 69 6.59 7.81 -2.31
C ARG A 69 7.60 6.70 -2.01
N ASN A 70 7.87 6.45 -0.74
CA ASN A 70 8.98 5.58 -0.31
C ASN A 70 8.55 4.14 -0.03
N ARG A 71 7.25 3.91 0.14
CA ARG A 71 6.71 2.59 0.47
C ARG A 71 5.84 2.06 -0.65
N PHE A 72 4.67 2.64 -0.85
CA PHE A 72 3.70 2.10 -1.80
C PHE A 72 4.09 2.36 -3.27
N ALA A 73 4.70 3.48 -3.61
CA ALA A 73 5.07 3.80 -4.99
C ALA A 73 5.97 2.73 -5.65
N VAL A 74 6.87 2.11 -4.89
CA VAL A 74 7.72 1.01 -5.39
C VAL A 74 6.88 -0.24 -5.71
N CYS A 75 5.95 -0.59 -4.84
CA CYS A 75 5.01 -1.69 -5.08
C CYS A 75 4.10 -1.39 -6.27
N LEU A 76 3.59 -0.16 -6.37
CA LEU A 76 2.74 0.26 -7.48
C LEU A 76 3.44 0.17 -8.84
N ARG A 77 4.76 0.46 -8.91
CA ARG A 77 5.55 0.25 -10.12
C ARG A 77 5.53 -1.22 -10.57
N GLY A 78 5.72 -2.14 -9.64
CA GLY A 78 5.66 -3.57 -9.94
C GLY A 78 4.26 -4.02 -10.36
N ILE A 79 3.23 -3.57 -9.66
CA ILE A 79 1.84 -3.88 -10.00
C ILE A 79 1.49 -3.36 -11.39
N ALA A 80 1.85 -2.11 -11.71
CA ALA A 80 1.58 -1.49 -12.99
C ALA A 80 2.30 -2.18 -14.15
N LYS A 81 3.56 -2.59 -13.97
CA LYS A 81 4.28 -3.38 -14.99
C LYS A 81 3.66 -4.77 -15.22
N GLY A 82 2.94 -5.32 -14.23
CA GLY A 82 2.28 -6.62 -14.31
C GLY A 82 0.89 -6.60 -14.94
N ALA A 83 0.35 -5.43 -15.32
CA ALA A 83 -1.01 -5.27 -15.83
C ALA A 83 -1.06 -4.33 -17.04
N LYS A 84 -2.07 -4.48 -17.89
CA LYS A 84 -2.33 -3.55 -19.00
C LYS A 84 -3.02 -2.27 -18.56
N LYS A 85 -3.90 -2.38 -17.56
CA LYS A 85 -4.66 -1.26 -17.02
C LYS A 85 -4.75 -1.38 -15.50
N ILE A 86 -4.56 -0.26 -14.81
CA ILE A 86 -4.77 -0.12 -13.37
C ILE A 86 -5.98 0.77 -13.13
N VAL A 87 -6.95 0.26 -12.38
CA VAL A 87 -8.01 1.08 -11.77
C VAL A 87 -7.60 1.34 -10.32
N LEU A 88 -7.14 2.54 -10.08
CA LEU A 88 -6.65 2.96 -8.76
C LEU A 88 -7.80 3.56 -7.95
N MET A 89 -8.17 2.92 -6.85
CA MET A 89 -9.20 3.42 -5.94
C MET A 89 -8.56 3.96 -4.67
N LEU A 90 -8.65 5.27 -4.49
CA LEU A 90 -8.12 5.98 -3.34
C LEU A 90 -9.21 6.22 -2.30
N SER A 91 -8.86 6.06 -1.02
CA SER A 91 -9.70 6.49 0.09
C SER A 91 -9.70 8.02 0.19
N TYR A 92 -10.80 8.60 0.64
CA TYR A 92 -10.90 10.02 0.92
C TYR A 92 -11.79 10.28 2.16
N PRO A 93 -11.62 11.35 2.91
CA PRO A 93 -10.70 12.47 2.69
C PRO A 93 -9.23 12.12 2.92
N SER A 94 -8.92 10.99 3.55
CA SER A 94 -7.56 10.54 3.85
C SER A 94 -7.37 9.05 3.63
N ASP A 95 -6.10 8.61 3.56
CA ASP A 95 -5.76 7.19 3.62
C ASP A 95 -5.83 6.65 5.06
N GLU A 96 -5.60 5.34 5.23
CA GLU A 96 -5.69 4.65 6.53
C GLU A 96 -4.64 5.09 7.57
N VAL A 97 -3.60 5.78 7.15
CA VAL A 97 -2.54 6.29 8.03
C VAL A 97 -2.61 7.80 8.23
N GLY A 98 -3.70 8.43 7.76
CA GLY A 98 -4.00 9.83 7.99
C GLY A 98 -3.36 10.81 7.01
N ASN A 99 -2.88 10.36 5.85
CA ASN A 99 -2.47 11.29 4.81
C ASN A 99 -3.71 11.82 4.08
N HIS A 100 -3.96 13.11 4.20
CA HIS A 100 -5.11 13.76 3.59
C HIS A 100 -4.93 13.98 2.09
N LEU A 101 -5.95 13.60 1.31
CA LEU A 101 -6.15 14.01 -0.08
C LEU A 101 -6.99 15.28 -0.18
N ILE A 102 -7.92 15.45 0.75
CA ILE A 102 -8.89 16.54 0.80
C ILE A 102 -8.95 17.02 2.23
N ASP A 103 -9.07 18.34 2.39
CA ASP A 103 -9.41 18.92 3.69
C ASP A 103 -10.87 18.52 4.04
N PRO A 104 -11.13 17.92 5.22
CA PRO A 104 -12.47 17.52 5.61
C PRO A 104 -13.49 18.68 5.63
N ASP A 105 -13.07 19.87 6.02
CA ASP A 105 -13.94 21.04 6.05
C ASP A 105 -14.38 21.45 4.64
N VAL A 106 -13.44 21.42 3.68
CA VAL A 106 -13.74 21.68 2.26
C VAL A 106 -14.66 20.60 1.68
N MET A 107 -14.49 19.35 2.08
CA MET A 107 -15.37 18.26 1.67
C MET A 107 -16.81 18.49 2.16
N ASP A 108 -16.97 18.87 3.41
CA ASP A 108 -18.28 19.15 4.02
C ASP A 108 -18.96 20.36 3.35
N GLU A 109 -18.22 21.43 3.06
CA GLU A 109 -18.72 22.59 2.30
C GLU A 109 -19.22 22.23 0.90
N LYS A 110 -18.61 21.23 0.25
CA LYS A 110 -19.03 20.72 -1.06
C LYS A 110 -20.19 19.71 -0.98
N GLY A 111 -20.60 19.32 0.23
CA GLY A 111 -21.70 18.39 0.45
C GLY A 111 -21.41 16.96 0.00
N VAL A 112 -20.14 16.54 0.03
CA VAL A 112 -19.70 15.19 -0.38
C VAL A 112 -19.72 14.25 0.83
N ASP A 113 -20.44 13.12 0.71
CA ASP A 113 -20.51 12.08 1.73
C ASP A 113 -19.49 10.97 1.45
N PRO A 114 -18.39 10.87 2.22
CA PRO A 114 -17.35 9.88 1.98
C PRO A 114 -17.82 8.43 2.21
N TYR A 115 -18.97 8.22 2.85
CA TYR A 115 -19.52 6.88 3.09
C TYR A 115 -20.40 6.37 1.97
N ARG A 116 -20.88 7.26 1.08
CA ARG A 116 -21.84 6.95 0.01
C ARG A 116 -21.34 7.29 -1.37
N ASP A 117 -20.59 8.39 -1.49
CA ASP A 117 -20.25 8.93 -2.78
C ASP A 117 -19.03 8.22 -3.37
N VAL A 118 -19.13 7.92 -4.66
CA VAL A 118 -18.02 7.43 -5.48
C VAL A 118 -17.71 8.52 -6.49
N LEU A 119 -16.49 9.06 -6.44
CA LEU A 119 -16.06 10.13 -7.32
C LEU A 119 -15.15 9.58 -8.44
N THR A 120 -15.43 9.99 -9.67
CA THR A 120 -14.47 9.85 -10.77
C THR A 120 -13.36 10.89 -10.63
N LEU A 121 -12.24 10.70 -11.32
CA LEU A 121 -11.16 11.68 -11.36
C LEU A 121 -11.63 13.05 -11.81
N GLU A 122 -12.49 13.09 -12.83
CA GLU A 122 -13.05 14.33 -13.35
C GLU A 122 -13.89 15.06 -12.29
N LYS A 123 -14.80 14.33 -11.62
CA LYS A 123 -15.63 14.90 -10.56
C LYS A 123 -14.81 15.35 -9.36
N TYR A 124 -13.79 14.58 -8.98
CA TYR A 124 -12.87 14.97 -7.93
C TYR A 124 -12.15 16.28 -8.26
N ARG A 125 -11.64 16.43 -9.49
CA ARG A 125 -10.94 17.64 -9.93
C ARG A 125 -11.87 18.85 -10.08
N GLU A 126 -13.12 18.63 -10.48
CA GLU A 126 -14.15 19.68 -10.51
C GLU A 126 -14.43 20.24 -9.10
N LEU A 127 -14.56 19.36 -8.11
CA LEU A 127 -14.91 19.74 -6.74
C LEU A 127 -13.75 20.33 -5.94
N PHE A 128 -12.56 19.73 -6.05
CA PHE A 128 -11.43 19.98 -5.16
C PHE A 128 -10.18 20.52 -5.87
N GLY A 129 -10.15 20.54 -7.19
CA GLY A 129 -9.00 21.01 -7.97
C GLY A 129 -7.78 20.08 -7.84
N TYR A 130 -6.59 20.68 -7.89
CA TYR A 130 -5.31 19.96 -7.71
C TYR A 130 -4.84 20.12 -6.27
N THR A 131 -5.15 19.13 -5.46
CA THR A 131 -4.78 19.10 -4.05
C THR A 131 -3.38 18.56 -3.87
N VAL A 132 -2.60 19.16 -2.97
CA VAL A 132 -1.25 18.73 -2.63
C VAL A 132 -1.17 18.36 -1.17
N HIS A 133 -0.41 17.33 -0.87
CA HIS A 133 -0.19 16.90 0.51
C HIS A 133 0.56 17.98 1.30
N PRO A 134 0.06 18.43 2.48
CA PRO A 134 0.53 19.62 3.17
C PRO A 134 2.02 19.58 3.55
N PHE A 135 2.56 18.41 3.90
CA PHE A 135 3.97 18.28 4.28
C PHE A 135 4.91 18.01 3.11
N THR A 136 4.45 17.31 2.08
CA THR A 136 5.33 16.87 0.98
C THR A 136 5.20 17.72 -0.26
N GLY A 137 4.15 18.54 -0.37
CA GLY A 137 3.83 19.33 -1.57
C GLY A 137 3.50 18.50 -2.80
N VAL A 138 3.22 17.20 -2.64
CA VAL A 138 2.96 16.27 -3.73
C VAL A 138 1.47 16.12 -3.97
N ASP A 139 1.03 16.30 -5.23
CA ASP A 139 -0.26 15.80 -5.68
C ASP A 139 -0.13 14.28 -5.91
N TYR A 140 -0.57 13.49 -4.94
CA TYR A 140 -0.46 12.03 -5.02
C TYR A 140 -1.31 11.41 -6.11
N VAL A 141 -2.40 12.06 -6.50
CA VAL A 141 -3.26 11.59 -7.60
C VAL A 141 -2.48 11.67 -8.90
N ALA A 142 -1.92 12.85 -9.22
CA ALA A 142 -1.10 13.05 -10.40
C ALA A 142 0.16 12.15 -10.36
N TYR A 143 0.84 12.10 -9.21
CA TYR A 143 2.05 11.30 -9.02
C TYR A 143 1.83 9.80 -9.29
N TYR A 144 0.75 9.21 -8.79
CA TYR A 144 0.47 7.80 -9.03
C TYR A 144 0.01 7.52 -10.46
N MET A 145 -0.74 8.45 -11.05
CA MET A 145 -1.13 8.34 -12.47
C MET A 145 0.10 8.34 -13.39
N ASP A 146 1.02 9.27 -13.17
CA ASP A 146 2.24 9.37 -13.96
C ASP A 146 3.12 8.12 -13.76
N LEU A 147 3.27 7.66 -12.52
CA LEU A 147 4.02 6.44 -12.21
C LEU A 147 3.45 5.20 -12.93
N ILE A 148 2.13 5.07 -12.99
CA ILE A 148 1.47 3.95 -13.70
C ILE A 148 1.72 4.06 -15.21
N ARG A 149 1.57 5.25 -15.79
CA ARG A 149 1.83 5.51 -17.21
C ARG A 149 3.29 5.27 -17.59
N ASP A 150 4.23 5.70 -16.76
CA ASP A 150 5.67 5.45 -16.96
C ASP A 150 6.02 3.95 -16.99
N CYS A 151 5.18 3.11 -16.37
CA CYS A 151 5.29 1.66 -16.42
C CYS A 151 4.63 1.04 -17.66
N GLY A 152 3.99 1.83 -18.51
CA GLY A 152 3.33 1.39 -19.74
C GLY A 152 1.90 0.88 -19.55
N ALA A 153 1.29 1.08 -18.38
CA ALA A 153 -0.10 0.69 -18.11
C ALA A 153 -1.06 1.89 -18.30
N GLU A 154 -2.26 1.59 -18.76
CA GLU A 154 -3.36 2.56 -18.71
C GLU A 154 -3.79 2.79 -17.25
N THR A 155 -4.27 3.98 -16.94
CA THR A 155 -4.71 4.31 -15.58
C THR A 155 -6.10 4.94 -15.57
N GLU A 156 -6.91 4.51 -14.63
CA GLU A 156 -8.17 5.13 -14.27
C GLU A 156 -8.18 5.31 -12.74
N VAL A 157 -8.64 6.48 -12.27
CA VAL A 157 -8.65 6.79 -10.82
C VAL A 157 -10.07 7.05 -10.37
N ILE A 158 -10.45 6.41 -9.28
CA ILE A 158 -11.72 6.63 -8.58
C ILE A 158 -11.46 6.85 -7.09
N PHE A 159 -12.41 7.49 -6.43
CA PHE A 159 -12.34 7.76 -5.00
C PHE A 159 -13.57 7.16 -4.33
N ALA A 160 -13.36 6.29 -3.38
CA ALA A 160 -14.44 5.61 -2.65
C ALA A 160 -13.91 4.99 -1.36
N ASN A 161 -14.80 4.84 -0.37
CA ASN A 161 -14.49 4.15 0.89
C ASN A 161 -15.24 2.81 1.04
N ASP A 162 -16.12 2.45 0.10
CA ASP A 162 -16.61 1.07 -0.02
C ASP A 162 -15.80 0.30 -1.06
N ALA A 163 -15.11 -0.74 -0.62
CA ALA A 163 -14.30 -1.60 -1.49
C ALA A 163 -15.06 -2.14 -2.71
N LYS A 164 -16.37 -2.32 -2.61
CA LYS A 164 -17.20 -2.82 -3.72
C LYS A 164 -17.30 -1.86 -4.90
N ALA A 165 -16.98 -0.58 -4.70
CA ALA A 165 -16.99 0.41 -5.78
C ALA A 165 -16.01 0.08 -6.92
N ILE A 166 -15.02 -0.80 -6.69
CA ILE A 166 -14.09 -1.27 -7.73
C ILE A 166 -14.73 -2.28 -8.70
N LEU A 167 -15.76 -3.03 -8.27
CA LEU A 167 -16.27 -4.19 -9.00
C LEU A 167 -16.91 -3.89 -10.35
N PRO A 168 -17.52 -2.71 -10.60
CA PRO A 168 -17.96 -2.32 -11.96
C PRO A 168 -16.81 -2.18 -12.97
N TYR A 169 -15.59 -1.95 -12.50
CA TYR A 169 -14.40 -1.73 -13.32
C TYR A 169 -13.61 -3.01 -13.56
N THR A 170 -13.43 -3.81 -12.51
CA THR A 170 -12.72 -5.09 -12.58
C THR A 170 -13.08 -6.00 -11.41
N LYS A 171 -12.97 -7.32 -11.63
CA LYS A 171 -13.13 -8.34 -10.59
C LYS A 171 -11.79 -8.90 -10.08
N ASN A 172 -10.66 -8.42 -10.63
CA ASN A 172 -9.32 -8.77 -10.24
C ASN A 172 -8.74 -7.65 -9.40
N VAL A 173 -8.54 -7.88 -8.10
CA VAL A 173 -8.28 -6.81 -7.12
C VAL A 173 -7.05 -7.11 -6.27
N ILE A 174 -6.17 -6.11 -6.15
CA ILE A 174 -5.13 -6.05 -5.10
C ILE A 174 -5.65 -5.14 -4.00
N ASN A 175 -5.84 -5.73 -2.83
CA ASN A 175 -6.28 -5.04 -1.64
C ASN A 175 -5.08 -4.55 -0.82
N CYS A 176 -4.90 -3.24 -0.74
CA CYS A 176 -3.83 -2.60 0.03
C CYS A 176 -4.27 -2.13 1.42
N ASP A 177 -5.52 -2.40 1.81
CA ASP A 177 -6.06 -2.14 3.16
C ASP A 177 -5.11 -2.71 4.24
N ILE A 178 -4.76 -1.90 5.23
CA ILE A 178 -3.80 -2.28 6.28
C ILE A 178 -4.53 -2.88 7.48
N HIS A 179 -5.60 -2.22 7.94
CA HIS A 179 -6.23 -2.54 9.23
C HIS A 179 -7.33 -3.59 9.12
N THR A 180 -8.12 -3.55 8.04
CA THR A 180 -9.27 -4.46 7.87
C THR A 180 -9.13 -5.43 6.69
N ARG A 181 -7.92 -5.68 6.25
CA ARG A 181 -7.52 -6.47 5.08
C ARG A 181 -8.33 -7.74 4.86
N LYS A 182 -8.40 -8.61 5.86
CA LYS A 182 -9.16 -9.88 5.78
C LYS A 182 -10.67 -9.65 5.63
N ARG A 183 -11.22 -8.61 6.26
CA ARG A 183 -12.63 -8.24 6.15
C ARG A 183 -12.95 -7.71 4.76
N THR A 184 -12.14 -6.81 4.26
CA THR A 184 -12.26 -6.20 2.92
C THR A 184 -12.19 -7.28 1.84
N LYS A 185 -11.22 -8.20 1.91
CA LYS A 185 -11.10 -9.35 1.00
C LYS A 185 -12.37 -10.21 1.00
N ARG A 186 -12.89 -10.59 2.17
CA ARG A 186 -14.13 -11.38 2.27
C ARG A 186 -15.34 -10.64 1.67
N ARG A 187 -15.46 -9.33 1.89
CA ARG A 187 -16.56 -8.52 1.33
C ARG A 187 -16.50 -8.44 -0.19
N LEU A 188 -15.31 -8.30 -0.76
CA LEU A 188 -15.10 -8.30 -2.21
C LEU A 188 -15.48 -9.64 -2.83
N ILE A 189 -15.01 -10.75 -2.27
CA ILE A 189 -15.34 -12.11 -2.74
C ILE A 189 -16.85 -12.34 -2.66
N ALA A 190 -17.49 -12.00 -1.53
CA ALA A 190 -18.94 -12.14 -1.36
C ALA A 190 -19.75 -11.27 -2.32
N ALA A 191 -19.17 -10.17 -2.81
CA ALA A 191 -19.79 -9.28 -3.78
C ALA A 191 -19.48 -9.64 -5.26
N GLY A 192 -18.78 -10.75 -5.51
CA GLY A 192 -18.54 -11.29 -6.85
C GLY A 192 -17.19 -10.93 -7.47
N ALA A 193 -16.20 -10.52 -6.67
CA ALA A 193 -14.82 -10.46 -7.14
C ALA A 193 -14.29 -11.86 -7.48
N GLU A 194 -13.54 -12.00 -8.57
CA GLU A 194 -13.02 -13.28 -9.03
C GLU A 194 -11.67 -13.61 -8.40
N LYS A 195 -10.75 -12.63 -8.40
CA LYS A 195 -9.42 -12.78 -7.83
C LYS A 195 -9.13 -11.62 -6.90
N VAL A 196 -8.94 -11.92 -5.63
CA VAL A 196 -8.61 -10.89 -4.62
C VAL A 196 -7.35 -11.32 -3.88
N PHE A 197 -6.29 -10.56 -4.06
CA PHE A 197 -5.04 -10.72 -3.32
C PHE A 197 -4.82 -9.50 -2.43
N SER A 198 -4.41 -9.74 -1.20
CA SER A 198 -3.91 -8.67 -0.35
C SER A 198 -2.44 -8.39 -0.68
N LEU A 199 -1.95 -7.21 -0.37
CA LEU A 199 -0.58 -6.81 -0.70
C LEU A 199 0.48 -7.76 -0.09
N ASP A 200 0.19 -8.34 1.08
CA ASP A 200 1.04 -9.35 1.73
C ASP A 200 0.97 -10.75 1.08
N GLU A 201 0.06 -10.96 0.14
CA GLU A 201 -0.03 -12.19 -0.66
C GLU A 201 0.70 -12.07 -2.00
N ILE A 202 1.24 -10.89 -2.32
CA ILE A 202 2.12 -10.69 -3.48
C ILE A 202 3.54 -11.09 -3.10
N LEU A 203 4.21 -11.86 -3.95
CA LEU A 203 5.57 -12.41 -3.74
C LEU A 203 5.73 -13.39 -2.57
N THR A 204 4.67 -13.99 -2.07
CA THR A 204 4.74 -14.95 -0.96
C THR A 204 5.64 -16.15 -1.24
N CYS A 205 5.72 -16.60 -2.50
CA CYS A 205 6.54 -17.75 -2.89
C CYS A 205 8.03 -17.43 -2.99
N LEU A 206 8.40 -16.17 -3.23
CA LEU A 206 9.80 -15.76 -3.47
C LEU A 206 10.52 -15.31 -2.21
N LEU A 207 9.79 -14.82 -1.21
CA LEU A 207 10.36 -14.18 -0.01
C LEU A 207 10.20 -15.02 1.26
N TYR A 208 9.56 -16.18 1.19
CA TYR A 208 9.24 -16.94 2.38
C TYR A 208 10.34 -17.93 2.77
N THR A 209 11.30 -17.47 3.56
CA THR A 209 12.32 -18.34 4.16
C THR A 209 12.16 -18.49 5.68
N SER A 210 11.21 -17.78 6.30
CA SER A 210 10.96 -17.90 7.74
C SER A 210 9.49 -17.56 8.05
N PRO A 211 8.73 -18.44 8.74
CA PRO A 211 7.37 -18.13 9.15
C PRO A 211 7.37 -16.94 10.10
N SER A 212 6.57 -15.93 9.78
CA SER A 212 6.27 -14.86 10.71
C SER A 212 5.55 -15.44 11.93
N PRO A 213 5.83 -15.00 13.17
CA PRO A 213 5.08 -15.44 14.36
C PRO A 213 3.56 -15.21 14.25
N ARG A 214 3.10 -14.43 13.27
CA ARG A 214 1.68 -14.22 12.99
C ARG A 214 1.01 -15.33 12.19
N ASP A 215 1.80 -16.16 11.50
CA ASP A 215 1.29 -17.23 10.63
C ASP A 215 1.11 -18.57 11.35
N THR A 216 1.50 -18.65 12.64
CA THR A 216 1.41 -19.84 13.48
C THR A 216 0.21 -19.86 14.43
N ARG A 217 -0.84 -19.04 14.16
CA ARG A 217 -2.09 -19.05 14.95
C ARG A 217 -3.31 -19.28 14.07
#